data_4ef8df82976b959efa0348c63c985664
#
_entry.id   4ef8df82976b959efa0348c63c985664
#
_cell.length_a   1.000
_cell.length_b   1.000
_cell.length_c   1.000
_cell.angle_alpha   90.00
_cell.angle_beta   90.00
_cell.angle_gamma   90.00
#
_symmetry.space_group_name_H-M   'P 1'
#
loop_
_entity.id
_entity.type
_entity.pdbx_description
1 polymer ?
#
loop_
_entity_poly.entity_id
_entity_poly.type
_entity_poly.pdbx_seq_one_letter_code
_entity_poly.pdbx_strand_id
1 'polypeptide(L)'
;MRAYNDNDEMLVESKGVLRSEKRLVEKLFAREGRLREAQAVVNWLEENARDYLEDVVKNSDMFGDAMLGWENTLHLLQTTEATDPQRRNIVSTLDPDARVREGKRLHELDERDEARLTKVLFYRIRCGMLEAAQDLCVRLGVQWRAATLGGWKLFHDPNYELDANDNKLPVEGM
;
A
#
# COMPACT_ATOMS: atom_id res chain seq x y z
N MET A 1 1.57 3.31 -37.88
CA MET A 1 2.84 4.03 -37.82
C MET A 1 2.76 5.47 -37.30
N ARG A 2 1.58 6.03 -37.05
CA ARG A 2 1.40 7.41 -36.52
C ARG A 2 1.36 7.54 -34.98
N ALA A 3 1.17 6.45 -34.26
CA ALA A 3 1.07 6.48 -32.78
C ALA A 3 2.44 6.64 -32.06
N TYR A 4 3.53 6.35 -32.73
CA TYR A 4 4.87 6.38 -32.13
C TYR A 4 5.49 7.78 -32.06
N ASN A 5 5.14 8.66 -32.99
CA ASN A 5 5.65 10.04 -33.02
C ASN A 5 5.02 10.96 -31.96
N ASP A 6 3.79 10.67 -31.57
CA ASP A 6 3.06 11.53 -30.60
C ASP A 6 3.56 11.40 -29.17
N ASN A 7 4.11 10.23 -28.80
CA ASN A 7 4.74 10.02 -27.50
C ASN A 7 6.11 10.69 -27.38
N ASP A 8 6.85 10.77 -28.48
CA ASP A 8 8.15 11.44 -28.52
C ASP A 8 8.02 12.97 -28.37
N GLU A 9 6.96 13.59 -28.91
CA GLU A 9 6.72 15.02 -28.73
C GLU A 9 6.38 15.36 -27.26
N MET A 10 5.65 14.52 -26.56
CA MET A 10 5.38 14.69 -25.11
C MET A 10 6.67 14.60 -24.27
N LEU A 11 7.60 13.70 -24.65
CA LEU A 11 8.90 13.54 -23.98
C LEU A 11 9.87 14.66 -24.35
N VAL A 12 9.78 15.20 -25.56
CA VAL A 12 10.64 16.31 -26.05
C VAL A 12 10.23 17.65 -25.46
N GLU A 13 8.92 17.92 -25.29
CA GLU A 13 8.46 19.11 -24.57
C GLU A 13 8.86 19.12 -23.08
N SER A 14 9.20 17.95 -22.51
CA SER A 14 9.62 17.84 -21.10
C SER A 14 11.10 18.17 -20.87
N LYS A 15 11.90 18.35 -21.91
CA LYS A 15 13.37 18.54 -21.83
C LYS A 15 13.84 19.89 -21.31
N GLY A 16 13.01 20.71 -20.72
CA GLY A 16 13.43 22.03 -20.26
C GLY A 16 12.89 22.48 -18.90
N VAL A 17 11.89 21.82 -18.35
CA VAL A 17 11.30 22.20 -17.07
C VAL A 17 10.87 20.93 -16.36
N LEU A 18 11.28 20.77 -15.10
CA LEU A 18 10.74 19.73 -14.21
C LEU A 18 9.23 19.95 -14.08
N ARG A 19 8.45 19.20 -14.82
CA ARG A 19 6.99 19.26 -14.77
C ARG A 19 6.50 18.26 -13.73
N SER A 20 5.59 18.70 -12.89
CA SER A 20 4.89 17.85 -11.94
C SER A 20 4.25 16.66 -12.66
N GLU A 21 4.38 15.45 -12.10
CA GLU A 21 3.70 14.24 -12.60
C GLU A 21 2.19 14.46 -12.73
N LYS A 22 1.59 15.19 -11.79
CA LYS A 22 0.18 15.59 -11.82
C LYS A 22 -0.20 16.24 -13.16
N ARG A 23 0.58 17.18 -13.64
CA ARG A 23 0.33 17.86 -14.92
C ARG A 23 0.49 16.93 -16.13
N LEU A 24 1.46 16.01 -16.07
CA LEU A 24 1.63 15.01 -17.12
C LEU A 24 0.41 14.09 -17.17
N VAL A 25 -0.06 13.63 -16.02
CA VAL A 25 -1.26 12.79 -15.91
C VAL A 25 -2.50 13.55 -16.36
N GLU A 26 -2.71 14.79 -15.96
CA GLU A 26 -3.84 15.63 -16.39
C GLU A 26 -3.86 15.80 -17.91
N LYS A 27 -2.71 16.09 -18.53
CA LYS A 27 -2.59 16.20 -19.99
C LYS A 27 -2.88 14.87 -20.67
N LEU A 28 -2.38 13.76 -20.12
CA LEU A 28 -2.63 12.42 -20.64
C LEU A 28 -4.13 12.09 -20.58
N PHE A 29 -4.79 12.32 -19.45
CA PHE A 29 -6.22 12.13 -19.29
C PHE A 29 -7.04 13.07 -20.18
N ALA A 30 -6.59 14.30 -20.40
CA ALA A 30 -7.27 15.21 -21.34
C ALA A 30 -7.23 14.70 -22.79
N ARG A 31 -6.12 14.05 -23.18
CA ARG A 31 -5.90 13.56 -24.54
C ARG A 31 -6.51 12.18 -24.79
N GLU A 32 -6.38 11.27 -23.84
CA GLU A 32 -6.75 9.86 -23.98
C GLU A 32 -8.11 9.54 -23.34
N GLY A 33 -9.17 9.51 -24.16
CA GLY A 33 -10.53 9.19 -23.70
C GLY A 33 -10.65 7.83 -23.03
N ARG A 34 -9.94 6.80 -23.55
CA ARG A 34 -9.97 5.45 -22.98
C ARG A 34 -9.41 5.38 -21.57
N LEU A 35 -8.40 6.18 -21.24
CA LEU A 35 -7.86 6.24 -19.89
C LEU A 35 -8.85 6.87 -18.91
N ARG A 36 -9.57 7.93 -19.35
CA ARG A 36 -10.65 8.52 -18.54
C ARG A 36 -11.77 7.53 -18.27
N GLU A 37 -12.18 6.80 -19.31
CA GLU A 37 -13.21 5.75 -19.17
C GLU A 37 -12.75 4.65 -18.22
N ALA A 38 -11.52 4.17 -18.35
CA ALA A 38 -10.95 3.16 -17.46
C ALA A 38 -10.91 3.66 -16.02
N GLN A 39 -10.46 4.90 -15.78
CA GLN A 39 -10.44 5.50 -14.44
C GLN A 39 -11.87 5.65 -13.87
N ALA A 40 -12.84 6.06 -14.70
CA ALA A 40 -14.22 6.16 -14.27
C ALA A 40 -14.80 4.80 -13.86
N VAL A 41 -14.44 3.73 -14.59
CA VAL A 41 -14.83 2.35 -14.24
C VAL A 41 -14.19 1.93 -12.91
N VAL A 42 -12.89 2.23 -12.69
CA VAL A 42 -12.22 1.94 -11.42
C VAL A 42 -12.92 2.66 -10.27
N ASN A 43 -13.14 3.97 -10.39
CA ASN A 43 -13.82 4.76 -9.38
C ASN A 43 -15.22 4.21 -9.05
N TRP A 44 -15.98 3.85 -10.08
CA TRP A 44 -17.29 3.25 -9.90
C TRP A 44 -17.24 1.87 -9.19
N LEU A 45 -16.24 1.03 -9.52
CA LEU A 45 -16.06 -0.26 -8.85
C LEU A 45 -15.65 -0.08 -7.39
N GLU A 46 -14.79 0.88 -7.09
CA GLU A 46 -14.38 1.20 -5.72
C GLU A 46 -15.55 1.73 -4.89
N GLU A 47 -16.38 2.61 -5.46
CA GLU A 47 -17.57 3.14 -4.81
C GLU A 47 -18.61 2.03 -4.53
N ASN A 48 -18.91 1.19 -5.52
CA ASN A 48 -19.79 0.04 -5.30
C ASN A 48 -19.23 -0.93 -4.26
N ALA A 49 -17.93 -1.16 -4.26
CA ALA A 49 -17.30 -2.02 -3.25
C ALA A 49 -17.40 -1.39 -1.84
N ARG A 50 -17.28 -0.06 -1.75
CA ARG A 50 -17.43 0.69 -0.49
C ARG A 50 -18.82 0.54 0.08
N ASP A 51 -19.84 0.76 -0.73
CA ASP A 51 -21.25 0.63 -0.33
C ASP A 51 -21.56 -0.80 0.15
N TYR A 52 -21.09 -1.80 -0.60
CA TYR A 52 -21.31 -3.20 -0.27
C TYR A 52 -20.55 -3.67 0.99
N LEU A 53 -19.36 -3.12 1.22
CA LEU A 53 -18.46 -3.52 2.30
C LEU A 53 -18.48 -2.54 3.49
N GLU A 54 -19.35 -1.55 3.49
CA GLU A 54 -19.40 -0.50 4.51
C GLU A 54 -19.45 -1.08 5.92
N ASP A 55 -20.32 -2.06 6.17
CA ASP A 55 -20.44 -2.72 7.46
C ASP A 55 -19.17 -3.51 7.83
N VAL A 56 -18.53 -4.14 6.84
CA VAL A 56 -17.29 -4.90 7.05
C VAL A 56 -16.13 -3.97 7.36
N VAL A 57 -16.06 -2.84 6.66
CA VAL A 57 -15.01 -1.83 6.87
C VAL A 57 -15.18 -1.13 8.22
N LYS A 58 -16.40 -0.75 8.59
CA LYS A 58 -16.71 -0.15 9.90
C LYS A 58 -16.41 -1.09 11.06
N ASN A 59 -16.76 -2.37 10.91
CA ASN A 59 -16.46 -3.39 11.92
C ASN A 59 -14.99 -3.82 11.95
N SER A 60 -14.18 -3.36 11.00
CA SER A 60 -12.75 -3.67 10.96
C SER A 60 -11.92 -2.91 12.01
N ASP A 61 -12.49 -1.92 12.66
CA ASP A 61 -11.87 -1.26 13.83
C ASP A 61 -11.84 -2.15 15.09
N MET A 62 -12.27 -3.42 14.95
CA MET A 62 -12.26 -4.40 16.04
C MET A 62 -10.86 -4.88 16.48
N PHE A 63 -9.78 -4.36 15.88
CA PHE A 63 -8.44 -4.68 16.37
C PHE A 63 -8.11 -3.99 17.70
N GLY A 64 -8.87 -2.96 18.10
CA GLY A 64 -8.56 -2.17 19.28
C GLY A 64 -7.16 -1.57 19.21
N ASP A 65 -6.52 -1.41 20.36
CA ASP A 65 -5.15 -0.92 20.48
C ASP A 65 -4.11 -2.09 20.49
N ALA A 66 -4.51 -3.29 20.07
CA ALA A 66 -3.64 -4.45 20.08
C ALA A 66 -2.57 -4.33 19.00
N MET A 67 -1.32 -4.35 19.40
CA MET A 67 -0.17 -4.46 18.48
C MET A 67 -0.16 -5.87 17.87
N LEU A 68 -0.09 -5.94 16.53
CA LEU A 68 0.04 -7.21 15.79
C LEU A 68 1.51 -7.55 15.50
N GLY A 69 2.39 -7.27 16.44
CA GLY A 69 3.83 -7.48 16.28
C GLY A 69 4.30 -8.92 16.48
N TRP A 70 3.45 -9.94 16.24
CA TRP A 70 3.76 -11.35 16.48
C TRP A 70 4.22 -11.64 17.92
N GLU A 71 3.54 -11.05 18.87
CA GLU A 71 3.92 -11.12 20.29
C GLU A 71 3.88 -12.55 20.83
N ASN A 72 2.94 -13.36 20.39
CA ASN A 72 2.85 -14.76 20.82
C ASN A 72 4.01 -15.59 20.29
N THR A 73 4.40 -15.35 19.04
CA THR A 73 5.60 -15.98 18.43
C THR A 73 6.85 -15.53 19.15
N LEU A 74 7.00 -14.21 19.42
CA LEU A 74 8.13 -13.67 20.17
C LEU A 74 8.22 -14.28 21.57
N HIS A 75 7.10 -14.30 22.28
CA HIS A 75 7.03 -14.91 23.62
C HIS A 75 7.47 -16.39 23.59
N LEU A 76 6.97 -17.16 22.64
CA LEU A 76 7.35 -18.56 22.48
C LEU A 76 8.85 -18.71 22.20
N LEU A 77 9.42 -17.83 21.36
CA LEU A 77 10.85 -17.84 21.06
C LEU A 77 11.74 -17.49 22.26
N GLN A 78 11.24 -16.67 23.18
CA GLN A 78 11.98 -16.26 24.38
C GLN A 78 11.87 -17.24 25.53
N THR A 79 10.71 -17.91 25.67
CA THR A 79 10.42 -18.74 26.84
C THR A 79 10.72 -20.22 26.64
N THR A 80 10.80 -20.68 25.38
CA THR A 80 10.90 -22.09 25.05
C THR A 80 12.30 -22.44 24.52
N GLU A 81 12.88 -23.55 24.98
CA GLU A 81 14.16 -24.02 24.47
C GLU A 81 14.06 -24.43 22.99
N ALA A 82 15.19 -24.31 22.25
CA ALA A 82 15.23 -24.63 20.83
C ALA A 82 14.91 -26.11 20.52
N THR A 83 15.05 -26.98 21.49
CA THR A 83 14.79 -28.44 21.40
C THR A 83 13.32 -28.79 21.58
N ASP A 84 12.52 -27.87 22.07
CA ASP A 84 11.09 -28.11 22.33
C ASP A 84 10.33 -28.42 21.03
N PRO A 85 9.47 -29.45 21.02
CA PRO A 85 8.64 -29.78 19.86
C PRO A 85 7.74 -28.62 19.39
N GLN A 86 7.27 -27.79 20.30
CA GLN A 86 6.43 -26.64 19.95
C GLN A 86 7.21 -25.60 19.14
N ARG A 87 8.50 -25.41 19.42
CA ARG A 87 9.35 -24.46 18.74
C ARG A 87 9.85 -24.93 17.38
N ARG A 88 9.87 -26.25 17.12
CA ARG A 88 10.44 -26.79 15.87
C ARG A 88 9.75 -26.31 14.60
N ASN A 89 8.44 -26.11 14.66
CA ASN A 89 7.64 -25.69 13.52
C ASN A 89 7.40 -24.18 13.43
N ILE A 90 7.94 -23.43 14.40
CA ILE A 90 7.81 -21.96 14.46
C ILE A 90 9.06 -21.33 13.85
N VAL A 91 8.87 -20.19 13.16
CA VAL A 91 9.97 -19.39 12.61
C VAL A 91 11.00 -19.06 13.69
N SER A 92 12.26 -18.95 13.29
CA SER A 92 13.35 -18.63 14.22
C SER A 92 13.61 -17.13 14.35
N THR A 93 13.12 -16.34 13.40
CA THR A 93 13.26 -14.89 13.33
C THR A 93 11.91 -14.23 13.09
N LEU A 94 11.75 -12.96 13.51
CA LEU A 94 10.52 -12.19 13.37
C LEU A 94 10.61 -11.22 12.18
N ASP A 95 11.10 -11.70 11.06
CA ASP A 95 11.11 -10.88 9.87
C ASP A 95 9.99 -11.30 8.88
N PRO A 96 9.52 -10.38 8.02
CA PRO A 96 8.32 -10.57 7.19
C PRO A 96 8.37 -11.79 6.27
N ASP A 97 9.56 -12.18 5.81
CA ASP A 97 9.78 -13.29 4.90
C ASP A 97 10.21 -14.60 5.59
N ALA A 98 10.40 -14.58 6.92
CA ALA A 98 10.85 -15.75 7.69
C ALA A 98 10.00 -17.00 7.42
N ARG A 99 8.67 -16.84 7.32
CA ARG A 99 7.76 -17.97 7.03
C ARG A 99 8.08 -18.65 5.69
N VAL A 100 8.37 -17.87 4.67
CA VAL A 100 8.67 -18.39 3.32
C VAL A 100 10.08 -18.97 3.29
N ARG A 101 11.03 -18.25 3.86
CA ARG A 101 12.44 -18.63 3.88
C ARG A 101 12.70 -19.92 4.67
N GLU A 102 12.05 -20.07 5.83
CA GLU A 102 12.24 -21.21 6.72
C GLU A 102 11.25 -22.35 6.47
N GLY A 103 10.17 -22.11 5.70
CA GLY A 103 9.09 -23.06 5.52
C GLY A 103 8.34 -23.39 6.82
N LYS A 104 8.36 -22.47 7.78
CA LYS A 104 7.77 -22.62 9.11
C LYS A 104 6.59 -21.68 9.33
N ARG A 105 5.92 -21.86 10.46
CA ARG A 105 4.72 -21.12 10.81
C ARG A 105 4.99 -20.08 11.91
N LEU A 106 4.09 -19.14 12.07
CA LEU A 106 3.98 -18.31 13.28
C LEU A 106 3.21 -19.09 14.36
N HIS A 107 3.16 -18.55 15.56
CA HIS A 107 2.22 -19.03 16.58
C HIS A 107 0.78 -18.93 16.04
N GLU A 108 -0.08 -19.87 16.40
CA GLU A 108 -1.44 -19.98 15.85
C GLU A 108 -2.27 -18.70 16.02
N LEU A 109 -2.14 -18.02 17.16
CA LEU A 109 -2.84 -16.76 17.39
C LEU A 109 -2.35 -15.68 16.43
N ASP A 110 -1.04 -15.55 16.26
CA ASP A 110 -0.46 -14.56 15.35
C ASP A 110 -0.82 -14.85 13.88
N GLU A 111 -0.89 -16.12 13.48
CA GLU A 111 -1.38 -16.51 12.14
C GLU A 111 -2.84 -16.10 11.92
N ARG A 112 -3.67 -16.27 12.92
CA ARG A 112 -5.08 -15.89 12.87
C ARG A 112 -5.25 -14.37 12.73
N ASP A 113 -4.48 -13.63 13.49
CA ASP A 113 -4.49 -12.16 13.44
C ASP A 113 -3.93 -11.63 12.12
N GLU A 114 -2.88 -12.25 11.60
CA GLU A 114 -2.34 -11.98 10.27
C GLU A 114 -3.39 -12.19 9.16
N ALA A 115 -4.09 -13.31 9.20
CA ALA A 115 -5.14 -13.62 8.23
C ALA A 115 -6.30 -12.60 8.31
N ARG A 116 -6.67 -12.21 9.53
CA ARG A 116 -7.70 -11.20 9.78
C ARG A 116 -7.28 -9.83 9.26
N LEU A 117 -6.06 -9.39 9.56
CA LEU A 117 -5.52 -8.13 9.06
C LEU A 117 -5.49 -8.13 7.52
N THR A 118 -4.96 -9.18 6.92
CA THR A 118 -4.90 -9.30 5.45
C THR A 118 -6.27 -9.16 4.81
N LYS A 119 -7.30 -9.77 5.40
CA LYS A 119 -8.68 -9.66 4.93
C LYS A 119 -9.21 -8.22 5.00
N VAL A 120 -8.94 -7.52 6.10
CA VAL A 120 -9.37 -6.13 6.29
C VAL A 120 -8.64 -5.20 5.32
N LEU A 121 -7.33 -5.38 5.15
CA LEU A 121 -6.55 -4.60 4.19
C LEU A 121 -7.07 -4.80 2.77
N PHE A 122 -7.35 -6.05 2.38
CA PHE A 122 -7.93 -6.36 1.08
C PHE A 122 -9.25 -5.63 0.84
N TYR A 123 -10.14 -5.58 1.83
CA TYR A 123 -11.39 -4.85 1.72
C TYR A 123 -11.17 -3.34 1.56
N ARG A 124 -10.29 -2.75 2.37
CA ARG A 124 -9.97 -1.32 2.26
C ARG A 124 -9.38 -0.95 0.92
N ILE A 125 -8.46 -1.77 0.40
CA ILE A 125 -7.87 -1.56 -0.93
C ILE A 125 -8.95 -1.64 -2.02
N ARG A 126 -9.84 -2.62 -1.96
CA ARG A 126 -10.95 -2.74 -2.92
C ARG A 126 -11.91 -1.55 -2.91
N CYS A 127 -12.04 -0.87 -1.79
CA CYS A 127 -12.87 0.33 -1.64
C CYS A 127 -12.11 1.63 -2.01
N GLY A 128 -10.90 1.56 -2.53
CA GLY A 128 -10.07 2.74 -2.80
C GLY A 128 -9.56 3.44 -1.53
N MET A 129 -9.61 2.77 -0.37
CA MET A 129 -9.23 3.33 0.93
C MET A 129 -7.78 2.99 1.30
N LEU A 130 -6.85 3.28 0.39
CA LEU A 130 -5.44 2.91 0.56
C LEU A 130 -4.80 3.56 1.78
N GLU A 131 -5.06 4.84 2.01
CA GLU A 131 -4.52 5.57 3.16
C GLU A 131 -5.02 4.99 4.48
N ALA A 132 -6.32 4.71 4.57
CA ALA A 132 -6.89 4.06 5.75
C ALA A 132 -6.30 2.65 5.98
N ALA A 133 -5.93 1.93 4.91
CA ALA A 133 -5.23 0.66 5.03
C ALA A 133 -3.81 0.83 5.56
N GLN A 134 -3.08 1.85 5.10
CA GLN A 134 -1.74 2.19 5.60
C GLN A 134 -1.77 2.62 7.07
N ASP A 135 -2.70 3.51 7.43
CA ASP A 135 -2.87 4.00 8.81
C ASP A 135 -3.17 2.84 9.78
N LEU A 136 -3.99 1.88 9.33
CA LEU A 136 -4.23 0.67 10.12
C LEU A 136 -2.94 -0.12 10.34
N CYS A 137 -2.14 -0.32 9.31
CA CYS A 137 -0.86 -1.02 9.44
C CYS A 137 0.10 -0.32 10.41
N VAL A 138 0.16 1.00 10.36
CA VAL A 138 1.00 1.81 11.27
C VAL A 138 0.51 1.67 12.71
N ARG A 139 -0.80 1.82 12.95
CA ARG A 139 -1.39 1.67 14.30
C ARG A 139 -1.14 0.29 14.90
N LEU A 140 -1.19 -0.74 14.08
CA LEU A 140 -0.99 -2.13 14.51
C LEU A 140 0.50 -2.56 14.58
N GLY A 141 1.44 -1.64 14.33
CA GLY A 141 2.87 -1.92 14.44
C GLY A 141 3.47 -2.70 13.27
N VAL A 142 2.75 -2.84 12.15
CA VAL A 142 3.22 -3.55 10.94
C VAL A 142 3.63 -2.58 9.84
N GLN A 143 4.55 -1.68 10.15
CA GLN A 143 4.99 -0.57 9.29
C GLN A 143 5.51 -1.04 7.93
N TRP A 144 6.14 -2.21 7.87
CA TRP A 144 6.62 -2.78 6.60
C TRP A 144 5.49 -2.99 5.59
N ARG A 145 4.28 -3.36 6.05
CA ARG A 145 3.10 -3.47 5.18
C ARG A 145 2.61 -2.10 4.71
N ALA A 146 2.61 -1.11 5.59
CA ALA A 146 2.28 0.26 5.21
C ALA A 146 3.22 0.77 4.12
N ALA A 147 4.53 0.52 4.25
CA ALA A 147 5.52 0.87 3.25
C ALA A 147 5.30 0.13 1.91
N THR A 148 4.98 -1.17 1.97
CA THR A 148 4.65 -1.96 0.76
C THR A 148 3.43 -1.40 0.03
N LEU A 149 2.38 -1.03 0.76
CA LEU A 149 1.20 -0.38 0.19
C LEU A 149 1.51 1.01 -0.37
N GLY A 150 2.51 1.69 0.20
CA GLY A 150 2.99 2.99 -0.28
C GLY A 150 3.54 2.95 -1.71
N GLY A 151 4.06 1.81 -2.15
CA GLY A 151 4.55 1.62 -3.52
C GLY A 151 3.49 1.77 -4.61
N TRP A 152 2.23 1.75 -4.26
CA TRP A 152 1.11 2.04 -5.17
C TRP A 152 0.90 3.54 -5.40
N LYS A 153 1.37 4.39 -4.50
CA LYS A 153 1.28 5.84 -4.65
C LYS A 153 2.21 6.31 -5.76
N LEU A 154 1.82 7.38 -6.43
CA LEU A 154 2.68 8.07 -7.37
C LEU A 154 4.01 8.44 -6.70
N PHE A 155 5.08 8.48 -7.49
CA PHE A 155 6.39 8.90 -7.01
C PHE A 155 6.26 10.21 -6.21
N HIS A 156 6.95 10.29 -5.07
CA HIS A 156 6.92 11.46 -4.21
C HIS A 156 7.64 12.63 -4.88
N ASP A 157 6.94 13.32 -5.75
CA ASP A 157 7.36 14.57 -6.36
C ASP A 157 7.00 15.72 -5.40
N PRO A 158 7.98 16.47 -4.88
CA PRO A 158 7.71 17.63 -4.01
C PRO A 158 6.78 18.65 -4.66
N ASN A 159 6.68 18.65 -5.98
CA ASN A 159 5.79 19.53 -6.74
C ASN A 159 4.37 18.98 -6.91
N TYR A 160 4.15 17.71 -6.55
CA TYR A 160 2.85 17.07 -6.71
C TYR A 160 1.78 17.65 -5.80
N GLU A 161 2.15 17.96 -4.55
CA GLU A 161 1.26 18.54 -3.53
C GLU A 161 1.19 20.07 -3.57
N LEU A 162 2.05 20.69 -4.35
CA LEU A 162 2.07 22.15 -4.47
C LEU A 162 0.97 22.60 -5.43
N ASP A 163 -0.05 23.14 -4.80
CA ASP A 163 -1.22 23.72 -5.46
C ASP A 163 -0.89 24.59 -6.65
N ALA A 164 -1.89 24.68 -7.48
CA ALA A 164 -2.18 25.48 -8.68
C ALA A 164 -1.39 26.77 -8.96
N ASN A 165 -0.59 27.25 -8.06
CA ASN A 165 0.35 28.36 -8.29
C ASN A 165 1.72 27.80 -8.67
N ASP A 166 1.83 27.37 -9.87
CA ASP A 166 2.96 26.82 -10.62
C ASP A 166 4.34 27.52 -10.49
N ASN A 167 4.55 28.35 -9.51
CA ASN A 167 5.70 29.23 -9.37
C ASN A 167 6.68 28.84 -8.25
N LYS A 168 6.58 27.66 -7.65
CA LYS A 168 7.67 27.22 -6.78
C LYS A 168 8.76 26.55 -7.61
N LEU A 169 9.87 27.22 -7.68
CA LEU A 169 11.14 26.72 -8.21
C LEU A 169 11.49 25.40 -7.50
N PRO A 170 12.07 24.42 -8.22
CA PRO A 170 12.61 23.23 -7.59
C PRO A 170 13.55 23.67 -6.47
N VAL A 171 13.45 22.99 -5.32
CA VAL A 171 14.40 23.20 -4.22
C VAL A 171 15.77 22.79 -4.76
N GLU A 172 16.60 23.79 -5.05
CA GLU A 172 17.99 23.57 -5.40
C GLU A 172 18.70 22.95 -4.19
N GLY A 173 19.20 21.75 -4.37
CA GLY A 173 20.23 21.18 -3.51
C GLY A 173 19.74 20.28 -2.39
N MET A 174 19.55 19.03 -2.69
CA MET A 174 20.01 17.92 -1.85
C MET A 174 20.74 16.90 -2.70
#